data_3f4c7e9a74a41759bdfe9c9ca9a1b856
#
_entry.id   3f4c7e9a74a41759bdfe9c9ca9a1b856
#
_cell.length_a   1.000
_cell.length_b   1.000
_cell.length_c   1.000
_cell.angle_alpha   90.00
_cell.angle_beta   90.00
_cell.angle_gamma   90.00
#
_symmetry.space_group_name_H-M   'P 1'
#
loop_
_entity.id
_entity.type
_entity.pdbx_description
1 polymer ?
#
loop_
_entity_poly.entity_id
_entity_poly.type
_entity_poly.pdbx_seq_one_letter_code
_entity_poly.pdbx_strand_id
1 'polypeptide(L)'
;MMQHPSWPVGLILSGMPALRDMLNFDPQLARRVIPIELPRLSPIGDLEPLTEMTAFYAQEGGLAPADPAENADIAARLIQAADREFGLAIEITIDAVEEALRLGSSKPSRDHFAAAFARRSGCIDGLNPFIIGEYDRLDVRKLLQREGER
;
A
#
# COMPACT_ATOMS: atom_id res chain seq x y z
N MET A 1 -29.81 -19.88 5.11
CA MET A 1 -30.87 -19.86 4.09
C MET A 1 -30.41 -19.19 2.82
N MET A 2 -29.36 -19.72 2.16
CA MET A 2 -28.82 -19.18 0.89
C MET A 2 -28.62 -20.29 -0.15
N GLN A 3 -29.42 -21.35 -0.08
CA GLN A 3 -29.37 -22.41 -1.07
C GLN A 3 -30.74 -22.53 -1.71
N HIS A 4 -30.90 -21.80 -2.84
CA HIS A 4 -31.94 -22.12 -3.77
C HIS A 4 -31.40 -23.21 -4.71
N PRO A 5 -32.08 -24.34 -4.93
CA PRO A 5 -31.55 -25.47 -5.69
C PRO A 5 -31.15 -25.13 -7.13
N SER A 6 -31.72 -24.06 -7.69
CA SER A 6 -31.50 -23.62 -9.07
C SER A 6 -30.54 -22.41 -9.19
N TRP A 7 -30.11 -21.77 -8.08
CA TRP A 7 -29.25 -20.59 -8.09
C TRP A 7 -28.31 -20.58 -6.89
N PRO A 8 -27.12 -21.21 -6.97
CA PRO A 8 -26.12 -21.10 -5.91
C PRO A 8 -25.59 -19.65 -5.84
N VAL A 9 -25.75 -19.01 -4.70
CA VAL A 9 -25.22 -17.68 -4.45
C VAL A 9 -23.98 -17.80 -3.58
N GLY A 10 -22.85 -17.27 -4.05
CA GLY A 10 -21.64 -17.06 -3.27
C GLY A 10 -21.63 -15.65 -2.65
N LEU A 11 -21.16 -15.52 -1.43
CA LEU A 11 -21.00 -14.25 -0.74
C LEU A 11 -19.52 -14.04 -0.44
N ILE A 12 -18.98 -12.89 -0.86
CA ILE A 12 -17.63 -12.44 -0.52
C ILE A 12 -17.80 -11.20 0.36
N LEU A 13 -17.22 -11.24 1.56
CA LEU A 13 -17.17 -10.13 2.49
C LEU A 13 -15.72 -9.65 2.60
N SER A 14 -15.50 -8.35 2.48
CA SER A 14 -14.20 -7.72 2.70
C SER A 14 -14.31 -6.65 3.78
N GLY A 15 -13.29 -6.50 4.59
CA GLY A 15 -13.30 -5.51 5.66
C GLY A 15 -12.04 -5.58 6.52
N MET A 16 -12.02 -4.79 7.57
CA MET A 16 -10.96 -4.75 8.58
C MET A 16 -10.94 -6.04 9.44
N PRO A 17 -9.86 -6.32 10.19
CA PRO A 17 -9.77 -7.50 11.06
C PRO A 17 -10.97 -7.70 11.99
N ALA A 18 -11.62 -6.63 12.45
CA ALA A 18 -12.85 -6.69 13.24
C ALA A 18 -14.01 -7.45 12.54
N LEU A 19 -14.03 -7.50 11.20
CA LEU A 19 -15.01 -8.29 10.45
C LEU A 19 -14.90 -9.78 10.78
N ARG A 20 -13.68 -10.28 10.97
CA ARG A 20 -13.43 -11.66 11.37
C ARG A 20 -14.03 -11.95 12.76
N ASP A 21 -13.86 -11.02 13.70
CA ASP A 21 -14.40 -11.17 15.05
C ASP A 21 -15.93 -11.20 15.03
N MET A 22 -16.56 -10.35 14.21
CA MET A 22 -18.00 -10.36 13.99
C MET A 22 -18.50 -11.68 13.38
N LEU A 23 -17.78 -12.23 12.40
CA LEU A 23 -18.14 -13.51 11.78
C LEU A 23 -17.98 -14.68 12.75
N ASN A 24 -16.97 -14.64 13.62
CA ASN A 24 -16.72 -15.67 14.62
C ASN A 24 -17.72 -15.63 15.79
N PHE A 25 -18.47 -14.52 15.94
CA PHE A 25 -19.53 -14.43 16.95
C PHE A 25 -20.66 -15.44 16.70
N ASP A 26 -20.93 -15.78 15.44
CA ASP A 26 -21.88 -16.84 15.09
C ASP A 26 -21.11 -18.12 14.63
N PRO A 27 -21.15 -19.20 15.44
CA PRO A 27 -20.48 -20.46 15.10
C PRO A 27 -20.95 -21.11 13.79
N GLN A 28 -22.18 -20.83 13.36
CA GLN A 28 -22.70 -21.37 12.10
C GLN A 28 -22.12 -20.61 10.88
N LEU A 29 -21.95 -19.30 11.00
CA LEU A 29 -21.26 -18.49 10.00
C LEU A 29 -19.77 -18.81 9.94
N ALA A 30 -19.11 -18.90 11.08
CA ALA A 30 -17.68 -19.21 11.17
C ALA A 30 -17.30 -20.50 10.45
N ARG A 31 -18.16 -21.53 10.48
CA ARG A 31 -17.92 -22.82 9.80
C ARG A 31 -18.10 -22.78 8.28
N ARG A 32 -18.72 -21.73 7.75
CA ARG A 32 -19.06 -21.59 6.33
C ARG A 32 -18.18 -20.57 5.60
N VAL A 33 -17.42 -19.78 6.34
CA VAL A 33 -16.55 -18.74 5.81
C VAL A 33 -15.13 -19.28 5.73
N ILE A 34 -14.50 -19.06 4.58
CA ILE A 34 -13.07 -19.28 4.40
C ILE A 34 -12.39 -17.93 4.54
N PRO A 35 -11.67 -17.64 5.64
CA PRO A 35 -10.98 -16.37 5.80
C PRO A 35 -9.75 -16.32 4.90
N ILE A 36 -9.61 -15.23 4.15
CA ILE A 36 -8.39 -14.89 3.41
C ILE A 36 -7.85 -13.62 4.08
N GLU A 37 -6.72 -13.74 4.75
CA GLU A 37 -6.05 -12.59 5.37
C GLU A 37 -4.97 -12.06 4.44
N LEU A 38 -4.95 -10.73 4.25
CA LEU A 38 -3.83 -10.06 3.60
C LEU A 38 -2.82 -9.70 4.68
N PRO A 39 -1.64 -10.35 4.72
CA PRO A 39 -0.62 -10.04 5.71
C PRO A 39 -0.03 -8.65 5.45
N ARG A 40 0.66 -8.12 6.46
CA ARG A 40 1.47 -6.92 6.27
C ARG A 40 2.65 -7.22 5.35
N LEU A 41 3.04 -6.23 4.56
CA LEU A 41 4.17 -6.33 3.63
C LEU A 41 5.46 -6.70 4.36
N SER A 42 6.21 -7.62 3.76
CA SER A 42 7.51 -8.10 4.23
C SER A 42 8.62 -7.56 3.33
N PRO A 43 9.69 -6.95 3.90
CA PRO A 43 10.84 -6.52 3.10
C PRO A 43 11.55 -7.65 2.33
N ILE A 44 11.37 -8.90 2.77
CA ILE A 44 12.01 -10.06 2.14
C ILE A 44 11.14 -10.67 1.04
N GLY A 45 9.82 -10.79 1.31
CA GLY A 45 8.91 -11.52 0.42
C GLY A 45 8.20 -10.65 -0.61
N ASP A 46 8.02 -9.36 -0.33
CA ASP A 46 7.15 -8.49 -1.13
C ASP A 46 7.92 -7.43 -1.94
N LEU A 47 9.26 -7.45 -1.91
CA LEU A 47 10.07 -6.49 -2.65
C LEU A 47 9.85 -6.58 -4.17
N GLU A 48 9.91 -7.79 -4.73
CA GLU A 48 9.71 -8.02 -6.16
C GLU A 48 8.27 -7.68 -6.60
N PRO A 49 7.20 -8.17 -5.94
CA PRO A 49 5.83 -7.77 -6.25
C PRO A 49 5.60 -6.25 -6.19
N LEU A 50 6.22 -5.55 -5.24
CA LEU A 50 6.09 -4.09 -5.15
C LEU A 50 6.87 -3.37 -6.25
N THR A 51 8.02 -3.90 -6.65
CA THR A 51 8.78 -3.39 -7.80
C THR A 51 7.96 -3.51 -9.08
N GLU A 52 7.28 -4.64 -9.28
CA GLU A 52 6.37 -4.83 -10.41
C GLU A 52 5.15 -3.91 -10.33
N MET A 53 4.56 -3.77 -9.15
CA MET A 53 3.42 -2.89 -8.92
C MET A 53 3.75 -1.42 -9.23
N THR A 54 4.89 -0.90 -8.79
CA THR A 54 5.29 0.48 -9.07
C THR A 54 5.52 0.70 -10.57
N ALA A 55 6.13 -0.27 -11.26
CA ALA A 55 6.30 -0.23 -12.71
C ALA A 55 4.95 -0.28 -13.44
N PHE A 56 4.02 -1.12 -12.99
CA PHE A 56 2.68 -1.23 -13.55
C PHE A 56 1.92 0.10 -13.46
N TYR A 57 1.87 0.75 -12.30
CA TYR A 57 1.19 2.03 -12.14
C TYR A 57 1.84 3.17 -12.94
N ALA A 58 3.17 3.16 -13.09
CA ALA A 58 3.84 4.10 -13.98
C ALA A 58 3.37 3.94 -15.43
N GLN A 59 3.31 2.70 -15.93
CA GLN A 59 2.88 2.39 -17.30
C GLN A 59 1.39 2.72 -17.51
N GLU A 60 0.51 2.40 -16.55
CA GLU A 60 -0.90 2.78 -16.60
C GLU A 60 -1.09 4.31 -16.64
N GLY A 61 -0.20 5.06 -15.96
CA GLY A 61 -0.13 6.51 -16.05
C GLY A 61 0.49 7.04 -17.35
N GLY A 62 0.93 6.17 -18.27
CA GLY A 62 1.58 6.58 -19.52
C GLY A 62 3.04 6.99 -19.36
N LEU A 63 3.69 6.66 -18.25
CA LEU A 63 5.10 6.91 -17.98
C LEU A 63 5.93 5.65 -18.22
N ALA A 64 7.21 5.82 -18.51
CA ALA A 64 8.16 4.72 -18.45
C ALA A 64 8.37 4.32 -16.98
N PRO A 65 8.60 3.04 -16.65
CA PRO A 65 8.99 2.66 -15.31
C PRO A 65 10.33 3.27 -14.90
N ALA A 66 10.58 3.44 -13.62
CA ALA A 66 11.89 3.83 -13.11
C ALA A 66 12.96 2.80 -13.48
N ASP A 67 14.21 3.21 -13.48
CA ASP A 67 15.32 2.27 -13.75
C ASP A 67 15.31 1.13 -12.72
N PRO A 68 15.66 -0.11 -13.10
CA PRO A 68 15.47 -1.29 -12.23
C PRO A 68 16.08 -1.14 -10.83
N ALA A 69 17.28 -0.57 -10.71
CA ALA A 69 17.94 -0.35 -9.42
C ALA A 69 17.23 0.71 -8.57
N GLU A 70 16.78 1.80 -9.20
CA GLU A 70 16.02 2.86 -8.53
C GLU A 70 14.64 2.35 -8.11
N ASN A 71 13.98 1.56 -8.96
CA ASN A 71 12.67 1.00 -8.68
C ASN A 71 12.72 0.02 -7.49
N ALA A 72 13.77 -0.77 -7.38
CA ALA A 72 13.98 -1.65 -6.23
C ALA A 72 14.22 -0.86 -4.93
N ASP A 73 14.99 0.25 -4.96
CA ASP A 73 15.17 1.14 -3.82
C ASP A 73 13.84 1.82 -3.42
N ILE A 74 13.08 2.29 -4.41
CA ILE A 74 11.75 2.85 -4.18
C ILE A 74 10.84 1.82 -3.50
N ALA A 75 10.78 0.58 -4.00
CA ALA A 75 9.94 -0.47 -3.44
C ALA A 75 10.33 -0.82 -2.00
N ALA A 76 11.63 -0.89 -1.70
CA ALA A 76 12.11 -1.14 -0.33
C ALA A 76 11.69 -0.04 0.66
N ARG A 77 11.81 1.22 0.25
CA ARG A 77 11.40 2.39 1.04
C ARG A 77 9.88 2.49 1.16
N LEU A 78 9.15 2.09 0.12
CA LEU A 78 7.70 2.11 0.08
C LEU A 78 7.09 1.16 1.11
N ILE A 79 7.68 -0.02 1.34
CA ILE A 79 7.26 -0.92 2.41
C ILE A 79 7.27 -0.22 3.76
N GLN A 80 8.31 0.53 4.05
CA GLN A 80 8.43 1.30 5.30
C GLN A 80 7.46 2.49 5.30
N ALA A 81 7.44 3.29 4.22
CA ALA A 81 6.59 4.46 4.08
C ALA A 81 5.09 4.14 4.23
N ALA A 82 4.68 2.96 3.81
CA ALA A 82 3.32 2.47 3.92
C ALA A 82 2.99 1.79 5.26
N ASP A 83 3.82 1.86 6.28
CA ASP A 83 3.67 1.09 7.52
C ASP A 83 3.36 -0.40 7.22
N ARG A 84 3.93 -0.93 6.15
CA ARG A 84 3.70 -2.30 5.66
C ARG A 84 2.26 -2.61 5.25
N GLU A 85 1.47 -1.60 4.94
CA GLU A 85 0.09 -1.76 4.46
C GLU A 85 0.04 -1.68 2.92
N PHE A 86 -0.43 -2.74 2.28
CA PHE A 86 -0.45 -2.84 0.82
C PHE A 86 -1.31 -1.75 0.17
N GLY A 87 -2.49 -1.47 0.74
CA GLY A 87 -3.36 -0.41 0.23
C GLY A 87 -2.69 0.96 0.24
N LEU A 88 -2.00 1.29 1.34
CA LEU A 88 -1.28 2.55 1.47
C LEU A 88 -0.08 2.63 0.51
N ALA A 89 0.60 1.50 0.25
CA ALA A 89 1.67 1.44 -0.75
C ALA A 89 1.15 1.77 -2.16
N ILE A 90 -0.02 1.25 -2.53
CA ILE A 90 -0.68 1.60 -3.80
C ILE A 90 -1.00 3.10 -3.85
N GLU A 91 -1.61 3.65 -2.81
CA GLU A 91 -1.99 5.07 -2.77
C GLU A 91 -0.77 6.00 -2.90
N ILE A 92 0.32 5.71 -2.17
CA ILE A 92 1.57 6.48 -2.29
C ILE A 92 2.15 6.38 -3.70
N THR A 93 2.05 5.21 -4.33
CA THR A 93 2.52 4.99 -5.71
C THR A 93 1.72 5.83 -6.70
N ILE A 94 0.40 5.84 -6.59
CA ILE A 94 -0.48 6.65 -7.43
C ILE A 94 -0.16 8.13 -7.25
N ASP A 95 -0.05 8.61 -6.01
CA ASP A 95 0.30 10.01 -5.70
C ASP A 95 1.67 10.39 -6.32
N ALA A 96 2.65 9.48 -6.31
CA ALA A 96 3.97 9.72 -6.90
C ALA A 96 3.95 9.76 -8.44
N VAL A 97 3.15 8.88 -9.07
CA VAL A 97 2.92 8.90 -10.51
C VAL A 97 2.23 10.19 -10.94
N GLU A 98 1.20 10.64 -10.22
CA GLU A 98 0.54 11.93 -10.46
C GLU A 98 1.53 13.10 -10.33
N GLU A 99 2.41 13.07 -9.34
CA GLU A 99 3.44 14.08 -9.14
C GLU A 99 4.42 14.13 -10.33
N ALA A 100 4.85 12.96 -10.82
CA ALA A 100 5.70 12.85 -12.00
C ALA A 100 5.02 13.43 -13.26
N LEU A 101 3.75 13.12 -13.46
CA LEU A 101 2.93 13.67 -14.56
C LEU A 101 2.80 15.19 -14.46
N ARG A 102 2.51 15.70 -13.26
CA ARG A 102 2.37 17.15 -13.02
C ARG A 102 3.66 17.92 -13.32
N LEU A 103 4.81 17.30 -13.08
CA LEU A 103 6.13 17.89 -13.37
C LEU A 103 6.61 17.63 -14.81
N GLY A 104 5.85 16.93 -15.63
CA GLY A 104 6.22 16.58 -17.00
C GLY A 104 7.38 15.60 -17.10
N SER A 105 7.60 14.79 -16.07
CA SER A 105 8.65 13.78 -16.05
C SER A 105 8.27 12.60 -16.94
N SER A 106 9.27 11.96 -17.56
CA SER A 106 9.04 10.79 -18.41
C SER A 106 8.92 9.47 -17.62
N LYS A 107 9.37 9.47 -16.38
CA LYS A 107 9.32 8.32 -15.44
C LYS A 107 9.21 8.81 -14.00
N PRO A 108 8.58 8.06 -13.10
CA PRO A 108 8.62 8.35 -11.67
C PRO A 108 10.04 8.14 -11.12
N SER A 109 10.43 8.93 -10.14
CA SER A 109 11.71 8.85 -9.45
C SER A 109 11.49 8.87 -7.94
N ARG A 110 12.52 8.57 -7.18
CA ARG A 110 12.47 8.64 -5.71
C ARG A 110 12.02 10.02 -5.20
N ASP A 111 12.36 11.10 -5.90
CA ASP A 111 11.95 12.45 -5.50
C ASP A 111 10.43 12.67 -5.63
N HIS A 112 9.78 12.06 -6.62
CA HIS A 112 8.32 12.10 -6.74
C HIS A 112 7.64 11.36 -5.59
N PHE A 113 8.18 10.20 -5.19
CA PHE A 113 7.71 9.47 -4.00
C PHE A 113 7.94 10.27 -2.71
N ALA A 114 9.09 10.94 -2.59
CA ALA A 114 9.38 11.82 -1.46
C ALA A 114 8.37 12.96 -1.35
N ALA A 115 8.07 13.62 -2.46
CA ALA A 115 7.08 14.71 -2.51
C ALA A 115 5.66 14.21 -2.19
N ALA A 116 5.27 13.05 -2.73
CA ALA A 116 3.98 12.42 -2.47
C ALA A 116 3.83 12.09 -0.98
N PHE A 117 4.84 11.47 -0.37
CA PHE A 117 4.84 11.13 1.05
C PHE A 117 4.81 12.38 1.95
N ALA A 118 5.63 13.40 1.66
CA ALA A 118 5.64 14.66 2.41
C ALA A 118 4.27 15.35 2.37
N ARG A 119 3.60 15.38 1.23
CA ARG A 119 2.26 15.94 1.07
C ARG A 119 1.22 15.18 1.91
N ARG A 120 1.34 13.86 2.00
CA ARG A 120 0.42 13.00 2.75
C ARG A 120 0.63 13.10 4.26
N SER A 121 1.87 13.07 4.71
CA SER A 121 2.24 13.01 6.13
C SER A 121 2.53 14.36 6.77
N GLY A 122 2.83 15.38 5.97
CA GLY A 122 3.30 16.68 6.47
C GLY A 122 4.73 16.63 7.05
N CYS A 123 5.49 15.55 6.82
CA CYS A 123 6.82 15.41 7.41
C CYS A 123 7.87 16.32 6.74
N ILE A 124 8.90 16.65 7.51
CA ILE A 124 10.12 17.30 7.00
C ILE A 124 11.03 16.28 6.32
N ASP A 125 11.98 16.73 5.51
CA ASP A 125 12.91 15.88 4.75
C ASP A 125 13.67 14.87 5.63
N GLY A 126 14.07 15.28 6.84
CA GLY A 126 14.79 14.42 7.81
C GLY A 126 13.93 13.27 8.38
N LEU A 127 12.63 13.24 8.11
CA LEU A 127 11.69 12.19 8.50
C LEU A 127 11.02 11.52 7.29
N ASN A 128 11.50 11.80 6.09
CA ASN A 128 10.95 11.23 4.87
C ASN A 128 11.68 9.94 4.49
N PRO A 129 10.99 8.79 4.44
CA PRO A 129 11.60 7.50 4.12
C PRO A 129 12.29 7.47 2.75
N PHE A 130 11.86 8.31 1.81
CA PHE A 130 12.44 8.36 0.46
C PHE A 130 13.68 9.27 0.39
N ILE A 131 13.98 10.05 1.42
CA ILE A 131 15.13 10.98 1.46
C ILE A 131 16.26 10.42 2.30
N ILE A 132 15.95 9.96 3.51
CA ILE A 132 16.98 9.56 4.49
C ILE A 132 17.58 8.19 4.19
N GLY A 133 18.82 7.96 4.68
CA GLY A 133 19.52 6.68 4.52
C GLY A 133 18.97 5.57 5.43
N GLU A 134 18.70 5.89 6.69
CA GLU A 134 18.25 4.93 7.73
C GLU A 134 16.71 4.90 7.84
N TYR A 135 16.03 4.77 6.70
CA TYR A 135 14.56 4.82 6.63
C TYR A 135 13.86 3.68 7.38
N ASP A 136 14.52 2.55 7.57
CA ASP A 136 14.04 1.38 8.29
C ASP A 136 13.82 1.62 9.79
N ARG A 137 14.46 2.66 10.35
CA ARG A 137 14.35 3.05 11.76
C ARG A 137 13.23 4.06 12.04
N LEU A 138 12.57 4.58 11.00
CA LEU A 138 11.50 5.55 11.17
C LEU A 138 10.23 4.90 11.72
N ASP A 139 9.63 5.52 12.71
CA ASP A 139 8.27 5.23 13.18
C ASP A 139 7.26 5.98 12.28
N VAL A 140 6.99 5.40 11.12
CA VAL A 140 6.15 6.04 10.09
C VAL A 140 4.70 6.15 10.54
N ARG A 141 4.24 5.25 11.41
CA ARG A 141 2.88 5.27 11.95
C ARG A 141 2.55 6.60 12.62
N LYS A 142 3.49 7.16 13.39
CA LYS A 142 3.30 8.47 14.01
C LYS A 142 3.20 9.61 13.00
N LEU A 143 3.88 9.49 11.87
CA LEU A 143 3.83 10.50 10.81
C LEU A 143 2.52 10.45 9.99
N LEU A 144 1.92 9.27 9.89
CA LEU A 144 0.68 9.06 9.13
C LEU A 144 -0.59 9.34 9.97
N GLN A 145 -0.48 9.36 11.30
CA GLN A 145 -1.58 9.74 12.18
C GLN A 145 -1.77 11.25 12.10
N ARG A 146 -2.83 11.68 11.40
CA ARG A 146 -3.24 13.10 11.44
C ARG A 146 -3.60 13.48 12.87
N GLU A 147 -3.11 14.64 13.36
CA GLU A 147 -3.55 15.25 14.62
C GLU A 147 -5.02 15.65 14.51
N GLY A 148 -5.93 14.70 14.65
CA GLY A 148 -7.37 14.95 14.49
C GLY A 148 -8.26 13.87 15.10
N GLU A 149 -7.70 12.76 15.48
CA GLU A 149 -8.41 11.71 16.23
C GLU A 149 -7.99 11.71 17.71
N ARG A 150 -8.39 12.75 18.43
CA ARG A 150 -8.44 12.76 19.90
C ARG A 150 -9.87 12.90 20.37
#